data_ea326c83b5a31306440cf121cedafa67
#
_entry.id   ea326c83b5a31306440cf121cedafa67
#
_cell.length_a   1.000
_cell.length_b   1.000
_cell.length_c   1.000
_cell.angle_alpha   90.00
_cell.angle_beta   90.00
_cell.angle_gamma   90.00
#
_symmetry.space_group_name_H-M   'P 1'
#
loop_
_entity.id
_entity.type
_entity.pdbx_description
1 polymer ?
#
loop_
_entity_poly.entity_id
_entity_poly.type
_entity_poly.pdbx_seq_one_letter_code
_entity_poly.pdbx_strand_id
1 'polypeptide(L)'
;MSAKDIEHRQVIVIGAGPAGSAAAQRLAEEGIDVLVLERRSIVGNPAQCGECIPHWGEVIGTFKHLEDHAWLKEYFDFPERLILHRLDNMRVFLPSGKSYHFELDAFAGHRLQFDGFLADKAERAGAEIRMSTSLKRLQQQRKANRELLVTSEGRFTCDYLIDASGSLAHVGRLRHGQDKDVRPEDQVPTIYAQVKGDVPETFDVFLGSVAPSGYAWIIPKGPEFANVGLGVRAGKLEGDLKGHLERFCADLNLEIISFGGGWIPMGG
;
A
#
# COMPACT_ATOMS: atom_id res chain seq x y z
N MET A 1 -35.33 9.25 7.68
CA MET A 1 -34.36 8.64 8.61
C MET A 1 -34.07 9.68 9.69
N SER A 2 -34.28 9.31 10.93
CA SER A 2 -34.23 10.21 12.10
C SER A 2 -32.80 10.70 12.38
N ALA A 3 -32.66 11.89 13.00
CA ALA A 3 -31.37 12.43 13.48
C ALA A 3 -30.73 11.58 14.62
N LYS A 4 -31.37 10.45 14.99
CA LYS A 4 -30.97 9.61 16.13
C LYS A 4 -29.86 8.58 15.83
N ASP A 5 -29.39 8.46 14.57
CA ASP A 5 -28.48 7.38 14.19
C ASP A 5 -27.11 7.92 13.70
N ILE A 6 -26.59 8.98 14.33
CA ILE A 6 -25.23 9.47 14.03
C ILE A 6 -24.33 9.04 15.18
N GLU A 7 -23.38 8.16 14.88
CA GLU A 7 -22.36 7.73 15.84
C GLU A 7 -21.22 8.75 15.88
N HIS A 8 -20.73 9.08 17.07
CA HIS A 8 -19.60 9.98 17.26
C HIS A 8 -18.39 9.23 17.80
N ARG A 9 -17.21 9.54 17.26
CA ARG A 9 -15.89 9.05 17.69
C ARG A 9 -14.90 10.20 17.85
N GLN A 10 -13.91 10.07 18.72
CA GLN A 10 -12.85 11.06 18.77
C GLN A 10 -12.07 11.09 17.45
N VAL A 11 -11.63 9.94 16.97
CA VAL A 11 -10.89 9.83 15.71
C VAL A 11 -11.54 8.78 14.80
N ILE A 12 -11.70 9.13 13.53
CA ILE A 12 -12.05 8.18 12.48
C ILE A 12 -10.90 8.10 11.48
N VAL A 13 -10.46 6.88 11.17
CA VAL A 13 -9.44 6.57 10.16
C VAL A 13 -10.12 5.92 8.95
N ILE A 14 -9.86 6.41 7.75
CA ILE A 14 -10.40 5.82 6.52
C ILE A 14 -9.36 4.94 5.87
N GLY A 15 -9.61 3.63 5.92
CA GLY A 15 -8.76 2.57 5.38
C GLY A 15 -7.95 1.84 6.45
N ALA A 16 -8.04 0.49 6.44
CA ALA A 16 -7.30 -0.42 7.33
C ALA A 16 -6.03 -1.00 6.66
N GLY A 17 -5.47 -0.32 5.67
CA GLY A 17 -4.14 -0.66 5.14
C GLY A 17 -3.03 -0.36 6.16
N PRO A 18 -1.75 -0.61 5.82
CA PRO A 18 -0.63 -0.45 6.75
C PRO A 18 -0.61 0.91 7.47
N ALA A 19 -0.82 2.00 6.74
CA ALA A 19 -0.83 3.35 7.32
C ALA A 19 -1.98 3.56 8.32
N GLY A 20 -3.20 3.12 7.95
CA GLY A 20 -4.37 3.29 8.82
C GLY A 20 -4.33 2.40 10.05
N SER A 21 -3.87 1.16 9.90
CA SER A 21 -3.71 0.24 11.04
C SER A 21 -2.63 0.72 12.01
N ALA A 22 -1.49 1.20 11.51
CA ALA A 22 -0.43 1.76 12.37
C ALA A 22 -0.90 3.02 13.11
N ALA A 23 -1.59 3.94 12.41
CA ALA A 23 -2.15 5.13 13.03
C ALA A 23 -3.19 4.78 14.10
N ALA A 24 -4.09 3.83 13.80
CA ALA A 24 -5.12 3.38 14.74
C ALA A 24 -4.52 2.69 15.96
N GLN A 25 -3.49 1.84 15.76
CA GLN A 25 -2.76 1.22 16.87
C GLN A 25 -2.20 2.29 17.80
N ARG A 26 -1.45 3.25 17.27
CA ARG A 26 -0.82 4.30 18.07
C ARG A 26 -1.85 5.14 18.84
N LEU A 27 -2.93 5.52 18.19
CA LEU A 27 -4.01 6.28 18.83
C LEU A 27 -4.67 5.50 19.98
N ALA A 28 -4.95 4.22 19.77
CA ALA A 28 -5.56 3.36 20.76
C ALA A 28 -4.63 3.10 21.96
N GLU A 29 -3.31 2.96 21.74
CA GLU A 29 -2.29 2.86 22.80
C GLU A 29 -2.26 4.09 23.71
N GLU A 30 -2.61 5.28 23.16
CA GLU A 30 -2.77 6.52 23.94
C GLU A 30 -4.17 6.68 24.58
N GLY A 31 -5.02 5.64 24.47
CA GLY A 31 -6.37 5.64 25.05
C GLY A 31 -7.39 6.49 24.28
N ILE A 32 -7.11 6.84 23.04
CA ILE A 32 -8.03 7.61 22.19
C ILE A 32 -9.08 6.67 21.59
N ASP A 33 -10.36 7.08 21.62
CA ASP A 33 -11.47 6.37 20.96
C ASP A 33 -11.31 6.49 19.44
N VAL A 34 -10.85 5.40 18.81
CA VAL A 34 -10.56 5.35 17.37
C VAL A 34 -11.38 4.27 16.66
N LEU A 35 -12.01 4.69 15.58
CA LEU A 35 -12.75 3.82 14.65
C LEU A 35 -12.08 3.85 13.27
N VAL A 36 -11.73 2.69 12.76
CA VAL A 36 -11.26 2.51 11.38
C VAL A 36 -12.41 2.05 10.50
N LEU A 37 -12.64 2.72 9.38
CA LEU A 37 -13.64 2.33 8.38
C LEU A 37 -12.92 1.77 7.16
N GLU A 38 -13.08 0.45 6.94
CA GLU A 38 -12.49 -0.25 5.80
C GLU A 38 -13.58 -0.67 4.81
N ARG A 39 -13.41 -0.29 3.54
CA ARG A 39 -14.38 -0.59 2.47
C ARG A 39 -14.42 -2.05 2.05
N ARG A 40 -13.34 -2.78 2.24
CA ARG A 40 -13.19 -4.19 1.87
C ARG A 40 -13.73 -5.09 2.97
N SER A 41 -14.11 -6.31 2.61
CA SER A 41 -14.53 -7.34 3.56
C SER A 41 -13.36 -8.06 4.24
N ILE A 42 -12.16 -7.92 3.68
CA ILE A 42 -10.91 -8.50 4.21
C ILE A 42 -9.80 -7.47 4.01
N VAL A 43 -9.08 -7.15 5.07
CA VAL A 43 -7.93 -6.24 5.03
C VAL A 43 -6.87 -6.78 4.07
N GLY A 44 -6.30 -5.90 3.23
CA GLY A 44 -5.26 -6.29 2.27
C GLY A 44 -5.73 -7.03 1.01
N ASN A 45 -7.01 -7.37 0.87
CA ASN A 45 -7.54 -8.11 -0.27
C ASN A 45 -8.40 -7.22 -1.20
N PRO A 46 -8.10 -7.14 -2.54
CA PRO A 46 -6.92 -7.70 -3.20
C PRO A 46 -5.63 -6.94 -2.84
N ALA A 47 -4.52 -7.65 -2.84
CA ALA A 47 -3.21 -7.02 -2.71
C ALA A 47 -2.91 -6.10 -3.91
N GLN A 48 -2.31 -4.93 -3.65
CA GLN A 48 -1.94 -3.95 -4.68
C GLN A 48 -0.50 -3.50 -4.43
N CYS A 49 0.45 -4.45 -4.47
CA CYS A 49 1.83 -4.23 -4.05
C CYS A 49 2.77 -5.26 -4.66
N GLY A 50 4.03 -4.89 -4.89
CA GLY A 50 5.12 -5.82 -5.22
C GLY A 50 5.54 -6.73 -4.06
N GLU A 51 5.08 -6.40 -2.83
CA GLU A 51 5.25 -7.20 -1.62
C GLU A 51 6.69 -7.25 -1.05
N CYS A 52 7.56 -6.31 -1.44
CA CYS A 52 8.81 -6.04 -0.72
C CYS A 52 8.54 -5.10 0.45
N ILE A 53 8.94 -5.52 1.64
CA ILE A 53 8.70 -4.81 2.91
C ILE A 53 10.07 -4.53 3.56
N PRO A 54 10.44 -3.25 3.75
CA PRO A 54 11.71 -2.89 4.36
C PRO A 54 11.68 -3.15 5.87
N HIS A 55 12.83 -3.51 6.44
CA HIS A 55 13.07 -3.44 7.87
C HIS A 55 13.41 -2.01 8.29
N TRP A 56 13.46 -1.77 9.61
CA TRP A 56 13.72 -0.44 10.15
C TRP A 56 15.07 0.16 9.68
N GLY A 57 16.11 -0.67 9.55
CA GLY A 57 17.42 -0.23 9.06
C GLY A 57 17.35 0.43 7.68
N GLU A 58 16.59 -0.17 6.75
CA GLU A 58 16.40 0.37 5.40
C GLU A 58 15.58 1.67 5.42
N VAL A 59 14.57 1.74 6.29
CA VAL A 59 13.72 2.93 6.43
C VAL A 59 14.52 4.14 6.89
N ILE A 60 15.35 4.01 7.95
CA ILE A 60 16.16 5.12 8.45
C ILE A 60 17.32 5.45 7.50
N GLY A 61 17.87 4.48 6.78
CA GLY A 61 18.87 4.70 5.74
C GLY A 61 18.36 5.63 4.64
N THR A 62 17.08 5.47 4.28
CA THR A 62 16.40 6.30 3.28
C THR A 62 15.89 7.62 3.86
N PHE A 63 15.33 7.60 5.06
CA PHE A 63 14.70 8.74 5.74
C PHE A 63 15.41 9.10 7.03
N LYS A 64 16.62 9.64 6.93
CA LYS A 64 17.51 9.93 8.09
C LYS A 64 16.86 10.78 9.18
N HIS A 65 15.93 11.67 8.86
CA HIS A 65 15.20 12.45 9.86
C HIS A 65 14.35 11.61 10.81
N LEU A 66 14.08 10.34 10.50
CA LEU A 66 13.35 9.42 11.38
C LEU A 66 14.24 8.81 12.48
N GLU A 67 15.57 9.01 12.45
CA GLU A 67 16.47 8.58 13.53
C GLU A 67 16.06 9.18 14.88
N ASP A 68 15.56 10.43 14.89
CA ASP A 68 15.06 11.12 16.09
C ASP A 68 13.73 10.52 16.60
N HIS A 69 13.13 9.59 15.87
CA HIS A 69 11.87 8.92 16.19
C HIS A 69 12.05 7.41 16.40
N ALA A 70 13.06 7.02 17.18
CA ALA A 70 13.43 5.61 17.42
C ALA A 70 12.26 4.74 17.94
N TRP A 71 11.24 5.34 18.56
CA TRP A 71 10.01 4.66 18.98
C TRP A 71 9.24 4.04 17.79
N LEU A 72 9.42 4.54 16.57
CA LEU A 72 8.82 3.94 15.38
C LEU A 72 9.33 2.54 15.08
N LYS A 73 10.53 2.17 15.61
CA LYS A 73 11.13 0.86 15.36
C LYS A 73 10.22 -0.30 15.77
N GLU A 74 9.43 -0.14 16.83
CA GLU A 74 8.51 -1.18 17.31
C GLU A 74 7.41 -1.55 16.30
N TYR A 75 7.10 -0.62 15.37
CA TYR A 75 6.13 -0.87 14.27
C TYR A 75 6.76 -1.66 13.11
N PHE A 76 8.08 -1.82 13.09
CA PHE A 76 8.86 -2.59 12.13
C PHE A 76 9.38 -3.93 12.68
N ASP A 77 8.91 -4.32 13.86
CA ASP A 77 9.17 -5.65 14.43
C ASP A 77 8.14 -6.64 13.91
N PHE A 78 8.54 -7.39 12.87
CA PHE A 78 7.67 -8.33 12.18
C PHE A 78 8.04 -9.77 12.53
N PRO A 79 7.05 -10.62 12.89
CA PRO A 79 7.34 -12.00 13.23
C PRO A 79 7.73 -12.81 11.98
N GLU A 80 8.62 -13.79 12.17
CA GLU A 80 9.16 -14.66 11.10
C GLU A 80 8.08 -15.27 10.18
N ARG A 81 6.89 -15.57 10.70
CA ARG A 81 5.79 -16.12 9.90
C ARG A 81 5.30 -15.21 8.76
N LEU A 82 5.65 -13.93 8.78
CA LEU A 82 5.30 -12.98 7.70
C LEU A 82 6.39 -12.92 6.63
N ILE A 83 7.57 -13.46 6.89
CA ILE A 83 8.73 -13.44 6.01
C ILE A 83 8.68 -14.68 5.12
N LEU A 84 8.42 -14.49 3.82
CA LEU A 84 8.49 -15.56 2.84
C LEU A 84 9.91 -15.76 2.32
N HIS A 85 10.63 -14.66 2.14
CA HIS A 85 12.01 -14.66 1.64
C HIS A 85 12.72 -13.39 2.11
N ARG A 86 13.97 -13.54 2.59
CA ARG A 86 14.79 -12.38 2.98
C ARG A 86 15.43 -11.78 1.74
N LEU A 87 15.46 -10.46 1.69
CA LEU A 87 16.00 -9.70 0.57
C LEU A 87 17.20 -8.90 1.07
N ASP A 88 18.36 -9.53 1.04
CA ASP A 88 19.60 -8.91 1.54
C ASP A 88 20.33 -8.13 0.45
N ASN A 89 19.93 -8.30 -0.81
CA ASN A 89 20.56 -7.68 -1.97
C ASN A 89 19.53 -7.25 -3.02
N MET A 90 19.83 -6.12 -3.67
CA MET A 90 19.11 -5.62 -4.82
C MET A 90 20.06 -5.44 -6.01
N ARG A 91 19.60 -5.76 -7.23
CA ARG A 91 20.32 -5.45 -8.47
C ARG A 91 19.48 -4.51 -9.33
N VAL A 92 20.14 -3.52 -9.91
CA VAL A 92 19.52 -2.61 -10.88
C VAL A 92 20.17 -2.80 -12.24
N PHE A 93 19.39 -3.23 -13.22
CA PHE A 93 19.82 -3.45 -14.60
C PHE A 93 19.50 -2.22 -15.45
N LEU A 94 20.50 -1.71 -16.17
CA LEU A 94 20.38 -0.56 -17.06
C LEU A 94 20.23 -1.00 -18.52
N PRO A 95 19.66 -0.13 -19.40
CA PRO A 95 19.56 -0.40 -20.83
C PRO A 95 20.92 -0.63 -21.52
N SER A 96 22.00 -0.15 -20.93
CA SER A 96 23.37 -0.36 -21.42
C SER A 96 23.92 -1.76 -21.20
N GLY A 97 23.15 -2.66 -20.56
CA GLY A 97 23.60 -3.97 -20.14
C GLY A 97 24.41 -3.99 -18.84
N LYS A 98 24.69 -2.82 -18.24
CA LYS A 98 25.36 -2.74 -16.94
C LYS A 98 24.36 -3.04 -15.82
N SER A 99 24.86 -3.65 -14.74
CA SER A 99 24.10 -3.80 -13.49
C SER A 99 24.85 -3.22 -12.30
N TYR A 100 24.09 -2.77 -11.32
CA TYR A 100 24.60 -2.29 -10.06
C TYR A 100 24.01 -3.12 -8.94
N HIS A 101 24.81 -3.35 -7.90
CA HIS A 101 24.44 -4.16 -6.74
C HIS A 101 24.38 -3.26 -5.52
N PHE A 102 23.34 -3.45 -4.69
CA PHE A 102 23.13 -2.73 -3.46
C PHE A 102 22.80 -3.72 -2.35
N GLU A 103 23.27 -3.46 -1.15
CA GLU A 103 22.77 -4.12 0.04
C GLU A 103 21.32 -3.66 0.27
N LEU A 104 20.49 -4.55 0.81
CA LEU A 104 19.09 -4.30 1.11
C LEU A 104 18.74 -4.99 2.43
N ASP A 105 17.99 -4.31 3.29
CA ASP A 105 17.46 -4.88 4.53
C ASP A 105 15.93 -4.93 4.44
N ALA A 106 15.42 -5.96 3.75
CA ALA A 106 13.99 -6.12 3.49
C ALA A 106 13.59 -7.60 3.44
N PHE A 107 12.30 -7.84 3.26
CA PHE A 107 11.77 -9.18 3.00
C PHE A 107 10.60 -9.14 2.01
N ALA A 108 10.40 -10.24 1.29
CA ALA A 108 9.16 -10.48 0.58
C ALA A 108 8.14 -11.07 1.55
N GLY A 109 6.95 -10.47 1.60
CA GLY A 109 5.86 -10.92 2.45
C GLY A 109 4.56 -11.10 1.67
N HIS A 110 3.61 -11.83 2.24
CA HIS A 110 2.27 -11.93 1.67
C HIS A 110 1.40 -10.81 2.23
N ARG A 111 1.02 -9.82 1.40
CA ARG A 111 0.31 -8.60 1.84
C ARG A 111 -0.99 -8.87 2.61
N LEU A 112 -1.74 -9.90 2.25
CA LEU A 112 -2.94 -10.26 3.00
C LEU A 112 -2.63 -10.60 4.47
N GLN A 113 -1.57 -11.39 4.71
CA GLN A 113 -1.15 -11.75 6.05
C GLN A 113 -0.49 -10.56 6.78
N PHE A 114 0.30 -9.77 6.06
CA PHE A 114 0.96 -8.59 6.60
C PHE A 114 -0.03 -7.50 7.02
N ASP A 115 -0.97 -7.14 6.13
CA ASP A 115 -1.98 -6.12 6.41
C ASP A 115 -2.92 -6.59 7.54
N GLY A 116 -3.31 -7.87 7.53
CA GLY A 116 -4.11 -8.47 8.62
C GLY A 116 -3.38 -8.43 9.96
N PHE A 117 -2.08 -8.73 9.99
CA PHE A 117 -1.28 -8.63 11.21
C PHE A 117 -1.25 -7.22 11.80
N LEU A 118 -1.12 -6.19 10.96
CA LEU A 118 -1.16 -4.81 11.42
C LEU A 118 -2.55 -4.41 11.94
N ALA A 119 -3.60 -4.85 11.27
CA ALA A 119 -4.97 -4.63 11.73
C ALA A 119 -5.23 -5.31 13.08
N ASP A 120 -4.81 -6.57 13.25
CA ASP A 120 -4.89 -7.28 14.53
C ASP A 120 -4.14 -6.56 15.66
N LYS A 121 -2.99 -5.95 15.37
CA LYS A 121 -2.26 -5.13 16.37
C LYS A 121 -3.08 -3.92 16.79
N ALA A 122 -3.71 -3.23 15.83
CA ALA A 122 -4.57 -2.09 16.13
C ALA A 122 -5.79 -2.48 16.99
N GLU A 123 -6.45 -3.59 16.66
CA GLU A 123 -7.59 -4.09 17.45
C GLU A 123 -7.17 -4.51 18.87
N ARG A 124 -6.02 -5.16 19.04
CA ARG A 124 -5.48 -5.52 20.35
C ARG A 124 -5.09 -4.30 21.19
N ALA A 125 -4.71 -3.20 20.55
CA ALA A 125 -4.48 -1.92 21.23
C ALA A 125 -5.78 -1.22 21.66
N GLY A 126 -6.95 -1.66 21.15
CA GLY A 126 -8.25 -1.11 21.50
C GLY A 126 -8.96 -0.35 20.37
N ALA A 127 -8.38 -0.31 19.16
CA ALA A 127 -9.07 0.28 18.01
C ALA A 127 -10.24 -0.60 17.54
N GLU A 128 -11.34 0.02 17.13
CA GLU A 128 -12.43 -0.67 16.44
C GLU A 128 -12.20 -0.61 14.94
N ILE A 129 -12.29 -1.75 14.24
CA ILE A 129 -12.22 -1.80 12.77
C ILE A 129 -13.55 -2.30 12.21
N ARG A 130 -14.23 -1.48 11.41
CA ARG A 130 -15.46 -1.86 10.70
C ARG A 130 -15.17 -2.13 9.24
N MET A 131 -15.24 -3.41 8.91
CA MET A 131 -15.09 -3.89 7.55
C MET A 131 -16.33 -3.59 6.70
N SER A 132 -16.20 -3.70 5.38
CA SER A 132 -17.28 -3.48 4.40
C SER A 132 -17.97 -2.12 4.50
N THR A 133 -17.31 -1.14 5.13
CA THR A 133 -17.84 0.19 5.39
C THR A 133 -17.15 1.22 4.52
N SER A 134 -17.80 1.62 3.43
CA SER A 134 -17.28 2.59 2.47
C SER A 134 -17.73 4.01 2.79
N LEU A 135 -16.79 4.95 2.91
CA LEU A 135 -17.11 6.38 2.94
C LEU A 135 -17.67 6.81 1.57
N LYS A 136 -18.87 7.40 1.54
CA LYS A 136 -19.57 7.83 0.33
C LYS A 136 -19.56 9.35 0.14
N ARG A 137 -19.70 10.09 1.23
CA ARG A 137 -19.75 11.55 1.19
C ARG A 137 -19.25 12.16 2.50
N LEU A 138 -18.65 13.34 2.39
CA LEU A 138 -18.36 14.25 3.50
C LEU A 138 -19.29 15.45 3.39
N GLN A 139 -19.89 15.83 4.51
CA GLN A 139 -20.83 16.97 4.58
C GLN A 139 -20.44 17.84 5.77
N GLN A 140 -20.13 19.10 5.52
CA GLN A 140 -19.83 20.02 6.59
C GLN A 140 -21.13 20.38 7.36
N GLN A 141 -21.15 20.08 8.64
CA GLN A 141 -22.23 20.51 9.53
C GLN A 141 -21.96 21.95 10.03
N ARG A 142 -22.49 22.95 9.31
CA ARG A 142 -22.22 24.38 9.60
C ARG A 142 -22.49 24.78 11.04
N LYS A 143 -23.47 24.16 11.73
CA LYS A 143 -23.85 24.50 13.13
C LYS A 143 -22.92 23.87 14.18
N ALA A 144 -22.23 22.79 13.89
CA ALA A 144 -21.42 22.03 14.85
C ALA A 144 -19.91 22.14 14.59
N ASN A 145 -19.50 22.81 13.50
CA ASN A 145 -18.12 22.86 13.00
C ASN A 145 -17.47 21.46 12.89
N ARG A 146 -18.27 20.45 12.55
CA ARG A 146 -17.87 19.04 12.40
C ARG A 146 -18.23 18.54 11.03
N GLU A 147 -17.48 17.56 10.54
CA GLU A 147 -17.82 16.84 9.30
C GLU A 147 -18.74 15.65 9.62
N LEU A 148 -19.78 15.48 8.82
CA LEU A 148 -20.61 14.30 8.79
C LEU A 148 -20.10 13.37 7.72
N LEU A 149 -19.69 12.17 8.14
CA LEU A 149 -19.30 11.08 7.27
C LEU A 149 -20.55 10.25 6.95
N VAL A 150 -20.90 10.17 5.67
CA VAL A 150 -21.97 9.30 5.18
C VAL A 150 -21.32 8.07 4.54
N THR A 151 -21.57 6.90 5.11
CA THR A 151 -20.98 5.63 4.67
C THR A 151 -22.05 4.69 4.08
N SER A 152 -21.64 3.49 3.64
CA SER A 152 -22.57 2.43 3.24
C SER A 152 -23.39 1.88 4.41
N GLU A 153 -22.85 1.92 5.64
CA GLU A 153 -23.41 1.23 6.81
C GLU A 153 -23.95 2.19 7.87
N GLY A 154 -23.79 3.50 7.71
CA GLY A 154 -24.27 4.45 8.70
C GLY A 154 -23.71 5.86 8.52
N ARG A 155 -23.91 6.66 9.56
CA ARG A 155 -23.47 8.05 9.61
C ARG A 155 -22.62 8.26 10.84
N PHE A 156 -21.50 8.96 10.66
CA PHE A 156 -20.54 9.20 11.71
C PHE A 156 -20.16 10.67 11.78
N THR A 157 -19.75 11.10 12.97
CA THR A 157 -19.03 12.37 13.19
C THR A 157 -17.78 12.08 13.98
N CYS A 158 -16.75 12.89 13.81
CA CYS A 158 -15.52 12.79 14.59
C CYS A 158 -14.94 14.16 14.90
N ASP A 159 -14.03 14.20 15.87
CA ASP A 159 -13.24 15.39 16.15
C ASP A 159 -12.08 15.50 15.16
N TYR A 160 -11.49 14.34 14.78
CA TYR A 160 -10.41 14.26 13.80
C TYR A 160 -10.67 13.15 12.77
N LEU A 161 -10.41 13.45 11.50
CA LEU A 161 -10.51 12.52 10.40
C LEU A 161 -9.12 12.29 9.78
N ILE A 162 -8.68 11.03 9.76
CA ILE A 162 -7.40 10.63 9.15
C ILE A 162 -7.68 9.95 7.81
N ASP A 163 -7.11 10.49 6.73
CA ASP A 163 -7.14 9.87 5.41
C ASP A 163 -5.99 8.87 5.25
N ALA A 164 -6.30 7.58 5.37
CA ALA A 164 -5.42 6.46 5.06
C ALA A 164 -5.99 5.61 3.92
N SER A 165 -6.77 6.22 3.02
CA SER A 165 -7.50 5.53 1.94
C SER A 165 -6.61 5.07 0.77
N GLY A 166 -5.29 5.28 0.86
CA GLY A 166 -4.29 4.82 -0.10
C GLY A 166 -4.12 5.75 -1.31
N SER A 167 -3.53 5.22 -2.37
CA SER A 167 -3.09 5.97 -3.55
C SER A 167 -4.19 6.76 -4.26
N LEU A 168 -5.46 6.43 -4.02
CA LEU A 168 -6.59 7.14 -4.62
C LEU A 168 -7.02 8.38 -3.84
N ALA A 169 -6.44 8.67 -2.66
CA ALA A 169 -6.73 9.84 -1.83
C ALA A 169 -8.25 10.12 -1.71
N HIS A 170 -9.02 9.09 -1.32
CA HIS A 170 -10.49 9.13 -1.43
C HIS A 170 -11.12 10.27 -0.63
N VAL A 171 -10.62 10.53 0.57
CA VAL A 171 -11.12 11.63 1.42
C VAL A 171 -10.78 12.98 0.80
N GLY A 172 -9.56 13.16 0.30
CA GLY A 172 -9.14 14.36 -0.42
C GLY A 172 -10.07 14.66 -1.60
N ARG A 173 -10.35 13.64 -2.42
CA ARG A 173 -11.29 13.76 -3.56
C ARG A 173 -12.70 14.15 -3.14
N LEU A 174 -13.21 13.59 -2.06
CA LEU A 174 -14.53 13.96 -1.54
C LEU A 174 -14.58 15.40 -1.00
N ARG A 175 -13.46 15.89 -0.48
CA ARG A 175 -13.35 17.22 0.13
C ARG A 175 -13.12 18.33 -0.91
N HIS A 176 -12.30 18.08 -1.90
CA HIS A 176 -11.86 19.09 -2.88
C HIS A 176 -12.43 18.90 -4.30
N GLY A 177 -13.16 17.81 -4.55
CA GLY A 177 -13.68 17.43 -5.88
C GLY A 177 -12.71 16.52 -6.62
N GLN A 178 -13.25 15.73 -7.57
CA GLN A 178 -12.51 14.64 -8.22
C GLN A 178 -11.31 15.07 -9.07
N ASP A 179 -11.24 16.34 -9.49
CA ASP A 179 -10.33 16.76 -10.57
C ASP A 179 -9.17 17.68 -10.12
N LYS A 180 -9.04 17.99 -8.81
CA LYS A 180 -8.08 19.03 -8.41
C LYS A 180 -6.75 18.52 -7.85
N ASP A 181 -6.70 17.31 -7.31
CA ASP A 181 -5.54 16.90 -6.49
C ASP A 181 -4.73 15.72 -7.04
N VAL A 182 -5.19 15.05 -8.10
CA VAL A 182 -4.45 13.93 -8.71
C VAL A 182 -4.46 14.06 -10.22
N ARG A 183 -3.35 14.53 -10.78
CA ARG A 183 -3.18 14.59 -12.23
C ARG A 183 -2.88 13.19 -12.76
N PRO A 184 -3.36 12.84 -13.97
CA PRO A 184 -3.01 11.55 -14.58
C PRO A 184 -1.51 11.30 -14.67
N GLU A 185 -0.72 12.35 -14.92
CA GLU A 185 0.75 12.29 -14.98
C GLU A 185 1.42 12.03 -13.63
N ASP A 186 0.72 12.26 -12.51
CA ASP A 186 1.20 12.01 -11.16
C ASP A 186 0.87 10.59 -10.68
N GLN A 187 0.26 9.78 -11.54
CA GLN A 187 -0.04 8.38 -11.26
C GLN A 187 0.66 7.45 -12.25
N VAL A 188 1.33 6.46 -11.72
CA VAL A 188 1.93 5.38 -12.50
C VAL A 188 1.05 4.14 -12.36
N PRO A 189 0.34 3.74 -13.43
CA PRO A 189 -0.35 2.46 -13.45
C PRO A 189 0.68 1.33 -13.36
N THR A 190 0.41 0.35 -12.53
CA THR A 190 1.25 -0.82 -12.34
C THR A 190 0.46 -2.10 -12.51
N ILE A 191 1.14 -3.10 -13.03
CA ILE A 191 0.66 -4.48 -13.08
C ILE A 191 1.75 -5.40 -12.55
N TYR A 192 1.35 -6.46 -11.89
CA TYR A 192 2.25 -7.53 -11.48
C TYR A 192 1.61 -8.90 -11.71
N ALA A 193 2.44 -9.91 -11.74
CA ALA A 193 2.05 -11.31 -11.72
C ALA A 193 2.72 -12.05 -10.56
N GLN A 194 2.01 -12.97 -9.95
CA GLN A 194 2.65 -14.04 -9.19
C GLN A 194 3.11 -15.07 -10.19
N VAL A 195 4.39 -15.42 -10.15
CA VAL A 195 4.99 -16.34 -11.13
C VAL A 195 5.66 -17.52 -10.45
N LYS A 196 5.84 -18.59 -11.22
CA LYS A 196 6.62 -19.78 -10.87
C LYS A 196 7.70 -20.02 -11.93
N GLY A 197 8.89 -20.44 -11.51
CA GLY A 197 10.00 -20.75 -12.37
C GLY A 197 11.33 -20.64 -11.66
N ASP A 198 12.42 -20.55 -12.44
CA ASP A 198 13.76 -20.27 -11.92
C ASP A 198 13.88 -18.76 -11.64
N VAL A 199 13.71 -18.37 -10.38
CA VAL A 199 13.73 -16.96 -9.96
C VAL A 199 15.07 -16.60 -9.32
N PRO A 200 15.53 -15.33 -9.47
CA PRO A 200 16.75 -14.87 -8.79
C PRO A 200 16.59 -14.89 -7.27
N GLU A 201 17.69 -15.00 -6.55
CA GLU A 201 17.69 -14.83 -5.08
C GLU A 201 17.63 -13.38 -4.65
N THR A 202 17.94 -12.44 -5.56
CA THR A 202 18.00 -11.00 -5.33
C THR A 202 16.72 -10.30 -5.76
N PHE A 203 16.42 -9.16 -5.15
CA PHE A 203 15.43 -8.23 -5.69
C PHE A 203 16.00 -7.55 -6.93
N ASP A 204 15.46 -7.83 -8.10
CA ASP A 204 15.94 -7.30 -9.37
C ASP A 204 15.03 -6.19 -9.91
N VAL A 205 15.65 -5.09 -10.29
CA VAL A 205 14.98 -3.92 -10.91
C VAL A 205 15.54 -3.72 -12.32
N PHE A 206 14.66 -3.54 -13.29
CA PHE A 206 15.02 -3.35 -14.70
C PHE A 206 14.53 -1.98 -15.18
N LEU A 207 15.45 -1.21 -15.75
CA LEU A 207 15.17 0.08 -16.39
C LEU A 207 15.24 -0.05 -17.92
N GLY A 208 14.54 0.83 -18.63
CA GLY A 208 14.61 0.90 -20.10
C GLY A 208 13.37 0.40 -20.80
N SER A 209 13.56 -0.29 -21.95
CA SER A 209 12.47 -0.65 -22.87
C SER A 209 11.42 -1.61 -22.27
N VAL A 210 11.78 -2.37 -21.24
CA VAL A 210 10.83 -3.24 -20.53
C VAL A 210 9.73 -2.44 -19.83
N ALA A 211 10.06 -1.25 -19.32
CA ALA A 211 9.14 -0.35 -18.65
C ALA A 211 9.50 1.11 -18.96
N PRO A 212 9.13 1.64 -20.14
CA PRO A 212 9.51 2.98 -20.59
C PRO A 212 9.06 4.08 -19.61
N SER A 213 10.00 4.91 -19.16
CA SER A 213 9.78 5.96 -18.15
C SER A 213 9.24 5.43 -16.81
N GLY A 214 9.58 4.20 -16.48
CA GLY A 214 9.27 3.52 -15.25
C GLY A 214 10.30 2.45 -14.93
N TYR A 215 9.88 1.37 -14.29
CA TYR A 215 10.74 0.21 -14.00
C TYR A 215 9.92 -1.08 -13.94
N ALA A 216 10.61 -2.21 -14.21
CA ALA A 216 10.09 -3.53 -13.91
C ALA A 216 10.87 -4.15 -12.74
N TRP A 217 10.28 -5.12 -12.08
CA TRP A 217 10.86 -5.77 -10.91
C TRP A 217 10.64 -7.28 -10.91
N ILE A 218 11.56 -7.99 -10.24
CA ILE A 218 11.41 -9.36 -9.79
C ILE A 218 11.69 -9.38 -8.30
N ILE A 219 10.70 -9.72 -7.50
CA ILE A 219 10.82 -9.86 -6.04
C ILE A 219 10.63 -11.33 -5.71
N PRO A 220 11.70 -12.08 -5.40
CA PRO A 220 11.60 -13.48 -5.05
C PRO A 220 10.83 -13.70 -3.75
N LYS A 221 10.06 -14.78 -3.72
CA LYS A 221 9.29 -15.24 -2.55
C LYS A 221 9.70 -16.64 -2.10
N GLY A 222 10.87 -17.06 -2.51
CA GLY A 222 11.45 -18.37 -2.36
C GLY A 222 12.07 -18.84 -3.67
N PRO A 223 12.58 -20.07 -3.75
CA PRO A 223 13.39 -20.52 -4.87
C PRO A 223 12.63 -20.68 -6.20
N GLU A 224 11.31 -20.85 -6.16
CA GLU A 224 10.49 -21.10 -7.35
C GLU A 224 9.38 -20.06 -7.56
N PHE A 225 9.20 -19.09 -6.67
CA PHE A 225 8.11 -18.12 -6.72
C PHE A 225 8.62 -16.70 -6.64
N ALA A 226 7.99 -15.80 -7.41
CA ALA A 226 8.26 -14.38 -7.33
C ALA A 226 7.00 -13.55 -7.61
N ASN A 227 7.07 -12.28 -7.18
CA ASN A 227 6.22 -11.21 -7.68
C ASN A 227 7.02 -10.50 -8.79
N VAL A 228 6.54 -10.56 -10.01
CA VAL A 228 7.14 -9.88 -11.17
C VAL A 228 6.18 -8.81 -11.66
N GLY A 229 6.65 -7.61 -11.85
CA GLY A 229 5.76 -6.57 -12.31
C GLY A 229 6.47 -5.41 -12.98
N LEU A 230 5.67 -4.45 -13.44
CA LEU A 230 6.16 -3.21 -14.03
C LEU A 230 5.19 -2.06 -13.80
N GLY A 231 5.75 -0.86 -13.73
CA GLY A 231 5.01 0.37 -13.72
C GLY A 231 5.54 1.30 -14.79
N VAL A 232 4.65 1.92 -15.55
CA VAL A 232 5.01 2.83 -16.66
C VAL A 232 4.21 4.10 -16.56
N ARG A 233 4.85 5.25 -16.74
CA ARG A 233 4.14 6.53 -16.77
C ARG A 233 3.06 6.54 -17.86
N ALA A 234 1.90 7.10 -17.52
CA ALA A 234 0.78 7.21 -18.44
C ALA A 234 1.21 7.88 -19.77
N GLY A 235 0.79 7.31 -20.90
CA GLY A 235 1.11 7.79 -22.25
C GLY A 235 2.53 7.51 -22.75
N LYS A 236 3.34 6.72 -22.02
CA LYS A 236 4.72 6.36 -22.41
C LYS A 236 4.86 4.91 -22.86
N LEU A 237 3.80 4.11 -22.79
CA LEU A 237 3.77 2.73 -23.22
C LEU A 237 3.04 2.63 -24.56
N GLU A 238 3.65 1.93 -25.53
CA GLU A 238 2.94 1.44 -26.72
C GLU A 238 2.32 0.08 -26.38
N GLY A 239 0.99 -0.03 -26.58
CA GLY A 239 0.22 -1.21 -26.20
C GLY A 239 -0.29 -1.16 -24.76
N ASP A 240 -0.50 -2.32 -24.17
CA ASP A 240 -1.03 -2.44 -22.81
C ASP A 240 -0.01 -3.02 -21.84
N LEU A 241 -0.16 -2.66 -20.55
CA LEU A 241 0.72 -3.10 -19.48
C LEU A 241 0.77 -4.62 -19.34
N LYS A 242 -0.38 -5.29 -19.55
CA LYS A 242 -0.47 -6.74 -19.39
C LYS A 242 0.35 -7.46 -20.43
N GLY A 243 0.24 -7.07 -21.71
CA GLY A 243 1.03 -7.66 -22.79
C GLY A 243 2.54 -7.43 -22.63
N HIS A 244 2.96 -6.29 -22.04
CA HIS A 244 4.35 -6.04 -21.68
C HIS A 244 4.84 -6.97 -20.57
N LEU A 245 4.04 -7.16 -19.51
CA LEU A 245 4.38 -8.08 -18.43
C LEU A 245 4.42 -9.53 -18.91
N GLU A 246 3.47 -9.96 -19.74
CA GLU A 246 3.43 -11.31 -20.29
C GLU A 246 4.69 -11.61 -21.13
N ARG A 247 5.12 -10.68 -21.97
CA ARG A 247 6.38 -10.81 -22.74
C ARG A 247 7.59 -10.88 -21.82
N PHE A 248 7.67 -9.99 -20.82
CA PHE A 248 8.77 -9.99 -19.86
C PHE A 248 8.87 -11.31 -19.09
N CYS A 249 7.75 -11.87 -18.64
CA CYS A 249 7.73 -13.18 -17.99
C CYS A 249 8.13 -14.30 -18.96
N ALA A 250 7.67 -14.25 -20.22
CA ALA A 250 8.01 -15.24 -21.23
C ALA A 250 9.51 -15.23 -21.58
N ASP A 251 10.12 -14.05 -21.70
CA ASP A 251 11.56 -13.89 -21.96
C ASP A 251 12.42 -14.48 -20.82
N LEU A 252 11.87 -14.53 -19.62
CA LEU A 252 12.50 -15.11 -18.43
C LEU A 252 12.12 -16.59 -18.19
N ASN A 253 11.30 -17.19 -19.05
CA ASN A 253 10.73 -18.53 -18.88
C ASN A 253 9.96 -18.72 -17.56
N LEU A 254 9.23 -17.70 -17.12
CA LEU A 254 8.41 -17.73 -15.91
C LEU A 254 6.94 -17.99 -16.23
N GLU A 255 6.35 -18.95 -15.52
CA GLU A 255 4.93 -19.28 -15.61
C GLU A 255 4.09 -18.28 -14.77
N ILE A 256 3.09 -17.64 -15.38
CA ILE A 256 2.20 -16.73 -14.70
C ILE A 256 1.08 -17.50 -14.02
N ILE A 257 0.94 -17.32 -12.69
CA ILE A 257 -0.10 -17.95 -11.87
C ILE A 257 -1.33 -17.02 -11.76
N SER A 258 -1.10 -15.72 -11.47
CA SER A 258 -2.17 -14.75 -11.29
C SER A 258 -1.66 -13.34 -11.56
N PHE A 259 -2.60 -12.41 -11.81
CA PHE A 259 -2.31 -11.01 -12.01
C PHE A 259 -2.88 -10.15 -10.88
N GLY A 260 -2.22 -9.04 -10.63
CA GLY A 260 -2.69 -7.95 -9.81
C GLY A 260 -2.19 -6.61 -10.33
N GLY A 261 -2.63 -5.53 -9.72
CA GLY A 261 -2.18 -4.21 -10.16
C GLY A 261 -2.68 -3.10 -9.24
N GLY A 262 -2.19 -1.92 -9.51
CA GLY A 262 -2.53 -0.74 -8.72
C GLY A 262 -2.03 0.55 -9.37
N TRP A 263 -2.03 1.59 -8.57
CA TRP A 263 -1.55 2.91 -8.96
C TRP A 263 -0.51 3.37 -7.94
N ILE A 264 0.63 3.85 -8.42
CA ILE A 264 1.66 4.47 -7.60
C ILE A 264 1.54 5.98 -7.77
N PRO A 265 1.28 6.75 -6.70
CA PRO A 265 1.31 8.20 -6.75
C PRO A 265 2.77 8.66 -6.87
N MET A 266 3.03 9.60 -7.79
CA MET A 266 4.36 10.20 -8.03
C MET A 266 4.40 11.68 -7.63
N GLY A 267 3.25 12.27 -7.33
CA GLY A 267 3.14 13.62 -6.82
C GLY A 267 3.05 13.63 -5.30
N GLY A 268 3.63 14.63 -4.66
CA GLY A 268 3.51 14.89 -3.23
C GLY A 268 2.39 15.87 -2.91
#